data_4c44bef9a35dfc483d740c46ff02a17e
#
_entry.id   4c44bef9a35dfc483d740c46ff02a17e
#
_cell.length_a   1.000
_cell.length_b   1.000
_cell.length_c   1.000
_cell.angle_alpha   90.00
_cell.angle_beta   90.00
_cell.angle_gamma   90.00
#
_symmetry.space_group_name_H-M   'P 1'
#
loop_
_entity.id
_entity.type
_entity.pdbx_description
1 polymer ?
#
loop_
_entity_poly.entity_id
_entity_poly.type
_entity_poly.pdbx_seq_one_letter_code
_entity_poly.pdbx_strand_id
1 'polypeptide(L)'
;VPDQLLTGAWRPGDPVGDRRFVDVGRLDLELGGSIDRVRVAYETWGRPQRDTAGFITNAVLVEHALTGDAHVAGPEGPGQPTRGWWDGLVGSDRGLDTDRWFVVATNVLGGCQGTTGPSSEGTDGRALGSRFGPITVRDQVEVEVRVADRLGIRRLASVLGGSMGGMRALEWAIAHPDRVATALVLAVGAVASSDQLGTQYAQQAAIRADPAWHGGNYYEADAGPVAGLGVARRIAQLTYRSAIELEQRFGARPQPGEDPLDGGRYAVQSYLDHHADKLARRFDAGSYVVLTAAMNTHDIGRGRGGWAAALAGCPVPMVVAGIDSDRLYPLPQQAAVAEAVPRCAGLDVVASPYGHDGFLVETGAVGRLVRRTLELGDGDLRT
;
A
#
# COMPACT_ATOMS: atom_id res chain seq x y z
N VAL A 1 -4.65 -1.26 24.45
CA VAL A 1 -5.41 -2.16 23.56
C VAL A 1 -6.32 -3.00 24.44
N PRO A 2 -7.59 -3.23 24.08
CA PRO A 2 -8.41 -4.22 24.81
C PRO A 2 -7.70 -5.56 24.78
N ASP A 3 -7.54 -6.21 25.93
CA ASP A 3 -6.88 -7.53 26.07
C ASP A 3 -7.57 -8.67 25.28
N GLN A 4 -8.67 -8.39 24.58
CA GLN A 4 -9.51 -9.36 23.85
C GLN A 4 -9.76 -8.97 22.38
N LEU A 5 -8.91 -8.14 21.77
CA LEU A 5 -9.04 -7.85 20.34
C LEU A 5 -8.50 -9.02 19.51
N LEU A 6 -9.35 -9.64 18.72
CA LEU A 6 -8.95 -10.76 17.84
C LEU A 6 -8.24 -10.25 16.59
N THR A 7 -8.81 -9.28 15.90
CA THR A 7 -8.28 -8.66 14.67
C THR A 7 -8.96 -7.32 14.42
N GLY A 8 -8.26 -6.41 13.74
CA GLY A 8 -8.83 -5.18 13.19
C GLY A 8 -9.30 -5.30 11.74
N ALA A 9 -9.39 -6.52 11.21
CA ALA A 9 -9.90 -6.76 9.86
C ALA A 9 -11.39 -6.45 9.77
N TRP A 10 -11.81 -5.91 8.62
CA TRP A 10 -13.22 -5.85 8.24
C TRP A 10 -13.78 -7.26 8.00
N ARG A 11 -14.98 -7.55 8.51
CA ARG A 11 -15.65 -8.83 8.39
C ARG A 11 -17.05 -8.68 7.76
N PRO A 12 -17.58 -9.71 7.10
CA PRO A 12 -18.99 -9.74 6.71
C PRO A 12 -19.90 -9.45 7.90
N GLY A 13 -20.76 -8.43 7.75
CA GLY A 13 -21.63 -7.93 8.81
C GLY A 13 -21.16 -6.62 9.45
N ASP A 14 -19.88 -6.27 9.30
CA ASP A 14 -19.40 -4.93 9.67
C ASP A 14 -19.96 -3.86 8.72
N PRO A 15 -20.07 -2.60 9.15
CA PRO A 15 -20.48 -1.51 8.28
C PRO A 15 -19.60 -1.44 7.02
N VAL A 16 -20.23 -1.36 5.85
CA VAL A 16 -19.54 -1.38 4.56
C VAL A 16 -18.83 -0.06 4.28
N GLY A 17 -19.40 1.07 4.74
CA GLY A 17 -18.94 2.41 4.35
C GLY A 17 -19.10 2.63 2.85
N ASP A 18 -18.12 3.25 2.22
CA ASP A 18 -18.09 3.52 0.77
C ASP A 18 -17.51 2.35 -0.05
N ARG A 19 -17.15 1.24 0.61
CA ARG A 19 -16.60 0.06 -0.08
C ARG A 19 -17.62 -0.53 -1.06
N ARG A 20 -17.11 -0.88 -2.22
CA ARG A 20 -17.76 -1.72 -3.21
C ARG A 20 -16.99 -3.03 -3.32
N PHE A 21 -17.62 -4.06 -3.82
CA PHE A 21 -17.01 -5.38 -3.95
C PHE A 21 -17.16 -5.91 -5.38
N VAL A 22 -16.12 -6.56 -5.86
CA VAL A 22 -16.13 -7.26 -7.13
C VAL A 22 -15.48 -8.63 -6.97
N ASP A 23 -16.08 -9.65 -7.59
CA ASP A 23 -15.53 -11.00 -7.65
C ASP A 23 -14.73 -11.14 -8.97
N VAL A 24 -13.46 -11.49 -8.84
CA VAL A 24 -12.56 -11.67 -9.99
C VAL A 24 -12.22 -13.13 -10.28
N GLY A 25 -12.88 -14.04 -9.56
CA GLY A 25 -12.77 -15.49 -9.77
C GLY A 25 -11.51 -16.10 -9.16
N ARG A 26 -11.14 -17.28 -9.70
CA ARG A 26 -9.95 -18.03 -9.29
C ARG A 26 -8.68 -17.31 -9.75
N LEU A 27 -7.68 -17.30 -8.88
CA LEU A 27 -6.33 -16.81 -9.16
C LEU A 27 -5.32 -17.95 -8.98
N ASP A 28 -4.56 -18.25 -10.01
CA ASP A 28 -3.37 -19.09 -9.91
C ASP A 28 -2.19 -18.18 -9.52
N LEU A 29 -1.41 -18.60 -8.52
CA LEU A 29 -0.36 -17.78 -7.91
C LEU A 29 1.00 -17.99 -8.58
N GLU A 30 1.82 -16.92 -8.64
CA GLU A 30 3.16 -16.96 -9.24
C GLU A 30 4.05 -18.04 -8.60
N LEU A 31 3.96 -18.22 -7.28
CA LEU A 31 4.76 -19.20 -6.53
C LEU A 31 4.13 -20.59 -6.48
N GLY A 32 3.07 -20.81 -7.24
CA GLY A 32 2.30 -22.06 -7.27
C GLY A 32 1.14 -22.09 -6.28
N GLY A 33 0.20 -22.99 -6.54
CA GLY A 33 -1.08 -23.01 -5.84
C GLY A 33 -2.09 -22.04 -6.42
N SER A 34 -3.23 -21.86 -5.74
CA SER A 34 -4.29 -20.97 -6.21
C SER A 34 -5.19 -20.51 -5.06
N ILE A 35 -5.90 -19.42 -5.30
CA ILE A 35 -7.03 -18.95 -4.48
C ILE A 35 -8.29 -19.14 -5.33
N ASP A 36 -9.21 -19.99 -4.88
CA ASP A 36 -10.37 -20.41 -5.70
C ASP A 36 -11.35 -19.28 -5.99
N ARG A 37 -11.46 -18.32 -5.07
CA ARG A 37 -12.33 -17.18 -5.23
C ARG A 37 -11.69 -15.92 -4.63
N VAL A 38 -11.39 -14.96 -5.49
CA VAL A 38 -10.89 -13.65 -5.06
C VAL A 38 -12.00 -12.62 -5.17
N ARG A 39 -12.37 -12.04 -4.04
CA ARG A 39 -13.23 -10.88 -3.92
C ARG A 39 -12.36 -9.67 -3.57
N VAL A 40 -12.59 -8.56 -4.25
CA VAL A 40 -11.83 -7.32 -4.04
C VAL A 40 -12.76 -6.21 -3.55
N ALA A 41 -12.39 -5.59 -2.43
CA ALA A 41 -12.98 -4.34 -1.98
C ALA A 41 -12.30 -3.18 -2.69
N TYR A 42 -13.09 -2.20 -3.15
CA TYR A 42 -12.58 -1.01 -3.82
C TYR A 42 -13.47 0.20 -3.54
N GLU A 43 -12.93 1.39 -3.71
CA GLU A 43 -13.67 2.64 -3.66
C GLU A 43 -13.43 3.46 -4.94
N THR A 44 -14.31 4.42 -5.21
CA THR A 44 -14.21 5.25 -6.41
C THR A 44 -14.62 6.69 -6.15
N TRP A 45 -13.95 7.63 -6.81
CA TRP A 45 -14.27 9.06 -6.79
C TRP A 45 -14.34 9.59 -8.23
N GLY A 46 -15.12 10.64 -8.44
CA GLY A 46 -15.33 11.23 -9.76
C GLY A 46 -16.31 10.43 -10.63
N ARG A 47 -16.40 10.80 -11.90
CA ARG A 47 -17.35 10.22 -12.86
C ARG A 47 -16.61 9.50 -13.98
N PRO A 48 -16.98 8.24 -14.31
CA PRO A 48 -16.38 7.54 -15.43
C PRO A 48 -16.86 8.18 -16.77
N GLN A 49 -15.89 8.53 -17.60
CA GLN A 49 -16.13 8.88 -19.00
C GLN A 49 -15.99 7.61 -19.85
N ARG A 50 -16.86 7.43 -20.84
CA ARG A 50 -16.89 6.22 -21.64
C ARG A 50 -16.73 6.53 -23.11
N ASP A 51 -16.00 5.68 -23.82
CA ASP A 51 -15.94 5.67 -25.27
C ASP A 51 -17.24 5.13 -25.91
N THR A 52 -17.30 5.14 -27.22
CA THR A 52 -18.44 4.64 -28.00
C THR A 52 -18.69 3.14 -27.83
N ALA A 53 -17.68 2.37 -27.39
CA ALA A 53 -17.77 0.95 -27.08
C ALA A 53 -18.16 0.68 -25.60
N GLY A 54 -18.33 1.76 -24.80
CA GLY A 54 -18.75 1.68 -23.40
C GLY A 54 -17.63 1.52 -22.39
N PHE A 55 -16.36 1.53 -22.80
CA PHE A 55 -15.20 1.40 -21.91
C PHE A 55 -14.83 2.73 -21.26
N ILE A 56 -14.41 2.66 -20.00
CA ILE A 56 -13.96 3.82 -19.24
C ILE A 56 -12.59 4.29 -19.75
N THR A 57 -12.47 5.59 -20.06
CA THR A 57 -11.27 6.18 -20.67
C THR A 57 -10.47 7.10 -19.75
N ASN A 58 -11.06 7.56 -18.65
CA ASN A 58 -10.44 8.50 -17.71
C ASN A 58 -10.12 7.87 -16.34
N ALA A 59 -9.90 6.56 -16.27
CA ALA A 59 -9.63 5.88 -15.01
C ALA A 59 -8.18 6.07 -14.56
N VAL A 60 -8.01 6.41 -13.27
CA VAL A 60 -6.71 6.46 -12.57
C VAL A 60 -6.76 5.47 -11.41
N LEU A 61 -5.81 4.54 -11.37
CA LEU A 61 -5.67 3.59 -10.27
C LEU A 61 -4.72 4.16 -9.21
N VAL A 62 -5.16 4.16 -7.97
CA VAL A 62 -4.38 4.62 -6.81
C VAL A 62 -4.08 3.44 -5.89
N GLU A 63 -2.78 3.22 -5.67
CA GLU A 63 -2.21 2.07 -4.98
C GLU A 63 -1.76 2.44 -3.56
N HIS A 64 -2.40 1.86 -2.54
CA HIS A 64 -2.05 2.14 -1.15
C HIS A 64 -0.76 1.44 -0.69
N ALA A 65 -0.11 2.00 0.35
CA ALA A 65 1.04 1.40 1.02
C ALA A 65 0.64 0.25 1.95
N LEU A 66 1.63 -0.44 2.57
CA LEU A 66 1.47 -1.67 3.38
C LEU A 66 0.26 -1.65 4.32
N THR A 67 0.08 -0.59 5.08
CA THR A 67 -0.99 -0.48 6.07
C THR A 67 -2.12 0.45 5.65
N GLY A 68 -2.20 0.80 4.37
CA GLY A 68 -3.31 1.50 3.76
C GLY A 68 -4.47 0.57 3.41
N ASP A 69 -5.46 1.13 2.76
CA ASP A 69 -6.64 0.44 2.24
C ASP A 69 -7.23 1.23 1.06
N ALA A 70 -8.38 0.81 0.55
CA ALA A 70 -9.06 1.48 -0.56
C ALA A 70 -9.55 2.89 -0.21
N HIS A 71 -9.64 3.28 1.06
CA HIS A 71 -10.15 4.59 1.48
C HIS A 71 -9.10 5.71 1.30
N VAL A 72 -8.96 6.18 0.07
CA VAL A 72 -7.97 7.21 -0.30
C VAL A 72 -8.38 8.59 0.14
N ALA A 73 -9.66 8.95 0.02
CA ALA A 73 -10.21 10.26 0.36
C ALA A 73 -11.60 10.13 0.97
N GLY A 74 -11.92 11.04 1.87
CA GLY A 74 -13.19 11.10 2.59
C GLY A 74 -13.01 11.07 4.11
N PRO A 75 -14.09 11.37 4.87
CA PRO A 75 -14.06 11.39 6.32
C PRO A 75 -14.00 9.98 6.93
N GLU A 76 -13.58 9.89 8.19
CA GLU A 76 -13.84 8.71 9.00
C GLU A 76 -15.33 8.54 9.26
N GLY A 77 -15.78 7.29 9.43
CA GLY A 77 -17.18 6.97 9.68
C GLY A 77 -17.43 5.47 9.85
N PRO A 78 -18.68 5.04 9.94
CA PRO A 78 -19.01 3.63 10.00
C PRO A 78 -18.44 2.86 8.82
N GLY A 79 -17.60 1.87 9.09
CA GLY A 79 -16.87 1.12 8.08
C GLY A 79 -15.56 1.77 7.59
N GLN A 80 -15.31 3.03 7.89
CA GLN A 80 -14.09 3.77 7.57
C GLN A 80 -13.42 4.24 8.86
N PRO A 81 -12.56 3.41 9.51
CA PRO A 81 -12.03 3.69 10.85
C PRO A 81 -11.02 4.84 10.89
N THR A 82 -10.62 5.35 9.74
CA THR A 82 -9.71 6.50 9.60
C THR A 82 -10.14 7.35 8.41
N ARG A 83 -9.81 8.64 8.46
CA ARG A 83 -9.88 9.52 7.29
C ARG A 83 -9.05 8.96 6.15
N GLY A 84 -9.44 9.24 4.90
CA GLY A 84 -8.71 8.85 3.71
C GLY A 84 -7.24 9.28 3.76
N TRP A 85 -6.34 8.36 3.42
CA TRP A 85 -4.89 8.56 3.60
C TRP A 85 -4.28 9.58 2.64
N TRP A 86 -4.96 9.95 1.54
CA TRP A 86 -4.64 11.05 0.63
C TRP A 86 -5.80 12.05 0.48
N ASP A 87 -6.62 12.21 1.52
CA ASP A 87 -7.77 13.11 1.51
C ASP A 87 -7.43 14.55 1.05
N GLY A 88 -6.22 15.04 1.36
CA GLY A 88 -5.73 16.32 0.86
C GLY A 88 -5.35 16.37 -0.62
N LEU A 89 -5.20 15.22 -1.29
CA LEU A 89 -4.70 15.09 -2.65
C LEU A 89 -5.81 14.79 -3.66
N VAL A 90 -6.83 14.02 -3.27
CA VAL A 90 -7.91 13.55 -4.15
C VAL A 90 -9.19 14.34 -3.89
N GLY A 91 -9.80 14.88 -4.94
CA GLY A 91 -11.03 15.68 -4.86
C GLY A 91 -11.13 16.71 -5.98
N SER A 92 -12.24 17.44 -6.01
CA SER A 92 -12.43 18.55 -6.96
C SER A 92 -11.34 19.60 -6.79
N ASP A 93 -10.72 20.03 -7.91
CA ASP A 93 -9.61 21.02 -7.97
C ASP A 93 -8.38 20.65 -7.12
N ARG A 94 -8.19 19.35 -6.82
CA ARG A 94 -7.02 18.85 -6.09
C ARG A 94 -5.92 18.33 -7.02
N GLY A 95 -4.83 17.82 -6.45
CA GLY A 95 -3.72 17.22 -7.20
C GLY A 95 -4.18 16.11 -8.14
N LEU A 96 -5.11 15.27 -7.67
CA LEU A 96 -5.88 14.33 -8.46
C LEU A 96 -7.33 14.80 -8.51
N ASP A 97 -7.64 15.54 -9.58
CA ASP A 97 -8.91 16.22 -9.77
C ASP A 97 -10.02 15.24 -10.19
N THR A 98 -11.00 15.04 -9.30
CA THR A 98 -12.13 14.12 -9.50
C THR A 98 -13.22 14.67 -10.45
N ASP A 99 -13.15 15.94 -10.84
CA ASP A 99 -14.03 16.48 -11.88
C ASP A 99 -13.59 16.01 -13.28
N ARG A 100 -12.30 15.70 -13.43
CA ARG A 100 -11.69 15.19 -14.65
C ARG A 100 -11.50 13.69 -14.65
N TRP A 101 -11.03 13.13 -13.54
CA TRP A 101 -10.58 11.75 -13.45
C TRP A 101 -11.53 10.87 -12.65
N PHE A 102 -11.74 9.66 -13.14
CA PHE A 102 -12.40 8.60 -12.40
C PHE A 102 -11.35 7.82 -11.61
N VAL A 103 -11.25 8.12 -10.33
CA VAL A 103 -10.26 7.49 -9.43
C VAL A 103 -10.81 6.17 -8.93
N VAL A 104 -10.01 5.13 -9.02
CA VAL A 104 -10.26 3.80 -8.47
C VAL A 104 -9.15 3.45 -7.50
N ALA A 105 -9.49 2.95 -6.33
CA ALA A 105 -8.52 2.39 -5.39
C ALA A 105 -9.01 1.03 -4.91
N THR A 106 -8.16 0.02 -5.01
CA THR A 106 -8.43 -1.33 -4.50
C THR A 106 -7.83 -1.51 -3.12
N ASN A 107 -8.48 -2.28 -2.26
CA ASN A 107 -7.78 -2.88 -1.15
C ASN A 107 -7.01 -4.10 -1.68
N VAL A 108 -5.70 -4.14 -1.44
CA VAL A 108 -4.78 -5.12 -2.05
C VAL A 108 -5.13 -6.57 -1.69
N LEU A 109 -4.85 -7.51 -2.58
CA LEU A 109 -4.89 -8.96 -2.28
C LEU A 109 -3.98 -9.28 -1.09
N GLY A 110 -4.50 -10.03 -0.12
CA GLY A 110 -3.81 -10.31 1.14
C GLY A 110 -4.04 -9.25 2.23
N GLY A 111 -4.65 -8.11 1.89
CA GLY A 111 -5.07 -7.08 2.84
C GLY A 111 -6.28 -7.50 3.67
N CYS A 112 -6.66 -6.64 4.64
CA CYS A 112 -7.67 -7.00 5.63
C CYS A 112 -8.91 -6.10 5.64
N GLN A 113 -9.06 -5.21 4.64
CA GLN A 113 -10.18 -4.29 4.59
C GLN A 113 -11.20 -4.67 3.49
N GLY A 114 -11.60 -5.96 3.48
CA GLY A 114 -12.68 -6.49 2.63
C GLY A 114 -12.24 -7.24 1.38
N THR A 115 -10.98 -7.14 0.95
CA THR A 115 -10.39 -7.99 -0.10
C THR A 115 -9.95 -9.32 0.50
N THR A 116 -10.00 -10.38 -0.31
CA THR A 116 -9.56 -11.73 0.08
C THR A 116 -8.14 -11.70 0.63
N GLY A 117 -7.99 -12.19 1.85
CA GLY A 117 -6.76 -12.26 2.63
C GLY A 117 -6.87 -13.30 3.73
N PRO A 118 -5.91 -13.40 4.65
CA PRO A 118 -5.91 -14.39 5.72
C PRO A 118 -7.17 -14.40 6.59
N SER A 119 -7.77 -13.23 6.83
CA SER A 119 -9.00 -13.09 7.64
C SER A 119 -10.29 -13.46 6.89
N SER A 120 -10.22 -13.72 5.58
CA SER A 120 -11.39 -14.05 4.77
C SER A 120 -11.84 -15.48 4.98
N GLU A 121 -13.14 -15.74 4.88
CA GLU A 121 -13.71 -17.08 4.94
C GLU A 121 -13.36 -17.89 3.68
N GLY A 122 -12.90 -19.10 3.90
CA GLY A 122 -12.79 -20.15 2.87
C GLY A 122 -14.15 -20.79 2.57
N THR A 123 -14.15 -21.76 1.67
CA THR A 123 -15.35 -22.51 1.27
C THR A 123 -15.93 -23.39 2.39
N ASP A 124 -15.16 -23.62 3.43
CA ASP A 124 -15.53 -24.37 4.65
C ASP A 124 -16.11 -23.48 5.76
N GLY A 125 -16.30 -22.18 5.50
CA GLY A 125 -16.81 -21.21 6.46
C GLY A 125 -15.79 -20.77 7.54
N ARG A 126 -14.53 -21.24 7.47
CA ARG A 126 -13.46 -20.89 8.40
C ARG A 126 -12.52 -19.87 7.74
N ALA A 127 -11.90 -19.02 8.55
CA ALA A 127 -10.89 -18.10 8.04
C ALA A 127 -9.77 -18.86 7.30
N LEU A 128 -9.25 -18.28 6.22
CA LEU A 128 -8.16 -18.88 5.45
C LEU A 128 -6.91 -19.03 6.33
N GLY A 129 -6.59 -18.05 7.15
CA GLY A 129 -5.45 -18.09 8.06
C GLY A 129 -4.16 -18.45 7.35
N SER A 130 -3.44 -19.45 7.88
CA SER A 130 -2.21 -19.98 7.28
C SER A 130 -2.43 -20.68 5.92
N ARG A 131 -3.66 -20.99 5.56
CA ARG A 131 -4.03 -21.61 4.25
C ARG A 131 -4.09 -20.58 3.12
N PHE A 132 -4.06 -19.29 3.40
CA PHE A 132 -4.10 -18.24 2.37
C PHE A 132 -2.93 -18.38 1.38
N GLY A 133 -1.80 -18.91 1.82
CA GLY A 133 -0.63 -19.15 0.98
C GLY A 133 0.22 -17.89 0.72
N PRO A 134 1.41 -18.09 0.16
CA PRO A 134 2.29 -16.99 -0.22
C PRO A 134 1.79 -16.33 -1.51
N ILE A 135 1.78 -15.01 -1.50
CA ILE A 135 1.50 -14.17 -2.68
C ILE A 135 2.70 -13.29 -2.99
N THR A 136 2.74 -12.75 -4.20
CA THR A 136 3.74 -11.79 -4.67
C THR A 136 3.08 -10.47 -5.09
N VAL A 137 3.90 -9.44 -5.35
CA VAL A 137 3.43 -8.17 -5.95
C VAL A 137 2.79 -8.43 -7.32
N ARG A 138 3.26 -9.43 -8.08
CA ARG A 138 2.67 -9.79 -9.39
C ARG A 138 1.28 -10.36 -9.25
N ASP A 139 1.03 -11.21 -8.25
CA ASP A 139 -0.31 -11.72 -7.96
C ASP A 139 -1.27 -10.59 -7.59
N GLN A 140 -0.78 -9.58 -6.84
CA GLN A 140 -1.57 -8.40 -6.49
C GLN A 140 -1.97 -7.61 -7.73
N VAL A 141 -1.03 -7.34 -8.63
CA VAL A 141 -1.28 -6.62 -9.90
C VAL A 141 -2.22 -7.42 -10.80
N GLU A 142 -2.06 -8.75 -10.91
CA GLU A 142 -2.97 -9.59 -11.71
C GLU A 142 -4.42 -9.50 -11.21
N VAL A 143 -4.63 -9.42 -9.89
CA VAL A 143 -5.97 -9.18 -9.32
C VAL A 143 -6.52 -7.82 -9.74
N GLU A 144 -5.70 -6.78 -9.71
CA GLU A 144 -6.10 -5.42 -10.11
C GLU A 144 -6.40 -5.30 -11.60
N VAL A 145 -5.67 -6.02 -12.46
CA VAL A 145 -5.98 -6.16 -13.90
C VAL A 145 -7.39 -6.71 -14.09
N ARG A 146 -7.73 -7.77 -13.35
CA ARG A 146 -9.07 -8.35 -13.40
C ARG A 146 -10.15 -7.42 -12.85
N VAL A 147 -9.84 -6.62 -11.83
CA VAL A 147 -10.75 -5.56 -11.35
C VAL A 147 -10.99 -4.53 -12.45
N ALA A 148 -9.93 -4.07 -13.12
CA ALA A 148 -10.05 -3.13 -14.25
C ALA A 148 -10.95 -3.69 -15.36
N ASP A 149 -10.79 -4.98 -15.72
CA ASP A 149 -11.63 -5.65 -16.71
C ASP A 149 -13.11 -5.69 -16.28
N ARG A 150 -13.38 -6.02 -15.01
CA ARG A 150 -14.76 -6.07 -14.46
C ARG A 150 -15.42 -4.70 -14.41
N LEU A 151 -14.63 -3.63 -14.25
CA LEU A 151 -15.13 -2.26 -14.28
C LEU A 151 -15.29 -1.69 -15.70
N GLY A 152 -14.80 -2.39 -16.71
CA GLY A 152 -14.80 -1.93 -18.11
C GLY A 152 -13.69 -0.92 -18.40
N ILE A 153 -12.53 -1.07 -17.74
CA ILE A 153 -11.34 -0.24 -17.95
C ILE A 153 -10.34 -1.03 -18.79
N ARG A 154 -10.22 -0.69 -20.06
CA ARG A 154 -9.24 -1.33 -20.96
C ARG A 154 -7.84 -0.80 -20.76
N ARG A 155 -7.71 0.51 -20.53
CA ARG A 155 -6.44 1.20 -20.30
C ARG A 155 -6.64 2.25 -19.21
N LEU A 156 -5.75 2.23 -18.24
CA LEU A 156 -5.67 3.24 -17.18
C LEU A 156 -4.97 4.50 -17.73
N ALA A 157 -5.50 5.67 -17.43
CA ALA A 157 -4.82 6.94 -17.71
C ALA A 157 -3.54 7.03 -16.89
N SER A 158 -3.55 6.51 -15.68
CA SER A 158 -2.33 6.39 -14.85
C SER A 158 -2.50 5.35 -13.76
N VAL A 159 -1.37 4.81 -13.29
CA VAL A 159 -1.25 4.09 -12.01
C VAL A 159 -0.36 4.91 -11.10
N LEU A 160 -0.85 5.21 -9.89
CA LEU A 160 -0.17 6.07 -8.92
C LEU A 160 0.07 5.30 -7.63
N GLY A 161 1.33 5.17 -7.19
CA GLY A 161 1.64 4.44 -5.97
C GLY A 161 2.90 4.90 -5.26
N GLY A 162 2.88 4.79 -3.93
CA GLY A 162 4.04 5.00 -3.06
C GLY A 162 4.34 3.76 -2.23
N SER A 163 5.63 3.50 -1.93
CA SER A 163 6.06 2.35 -1.13
C SER A 163 5.58 1.02 -1.75
N MET A 164 4.86 0.17 -1.02
CA MET A 164 4.23 -1.04 -1.58
C MET A 164 3.32 -0.72 -2.79
N GLY A 165 2.62 0.42 -2.78
CA GLY A 165 1.87 0.89 -3.96
C GLY A 165 2.78 1.21 -5.14
N GLY A 166 3.98 1.75 -4.89
CA GLY A 166 5.00 1.98 -5.92
C GLY A 166 5.56 0.69 -6.52
N MET A 167 5.68 -0.40 -5.73
CA MET A 167 6.03 -1.73 -6.24
C MET A 167 5.00 -2.22 -7.26
N ARG A 168 3.71 -2.05 -6.95
CA ARG A 168 2.61 -2.42 -7.84
C ARG A 168 2.57 -1.53 -9.09
N ALA A 169 2.77 -0.21 -8.93
CA ALA A 169 2.82 0.72 -10.07
C ALA A 169 3.95 0.37 -11.06
N LEU A 170 5.14 -0.02 -10.57
CA LEU A 170 6.24 -0.53 -11.40
C LEU A 170 5.85 -1.83 -12.11
N GLU A 171 5.27 -2.78 -11.38
CA GLU A 171 4.87 -4.07 -11.96
C GLU A 171 3.77 -3.89 -13.01
N TRP A 172 2.78 -3.02 -12.78
CA TRP A 172 1.76 -2.65 -13.78
C TRP A 172 2.38 -2.14 -15.07
N ALA A 173 3.32 -1.18 -14.96
CA ALA A 173 3.95 -0.57 -16.14
C ALA A 173 4.82 -1.56 -16.93
N ILE A 174 5.45 -2.53 -16.24
CA ILE A 174 6.35 -3.51 -16.86
C ILE A 174 5.57 -4.72 -17.41
N ALA A 175 4.61 -5.26 -16.64
CA ALA A 175 3.88 -6.45 -17.02
C ALA A 175 2.72 -6.18 -17.99
N HIS A 176 2.10 -4.99 -17.88
CA HIS A 176 0.90 -4.62 -18.64
C HIS A 176 1.05 -3.24 -19.32
N PRO A 177 2.11 -3.00 -20.11
CA PRO A 177 2.40 -1.68 -20.68
C PRO A 177 1.29 -1.15 -21.59
N ASP A 178 0.58 -2.02 -22.29
CA ASP A 178 -0.55 -1.64 -23.15
C ASP A 178 -1.81 -1.21 -22.36
N ARG A 179 -1.83 -1.52 -21.07
CA ARG A 179 -2.95 -1.27 -20.16
C ARG A 179 -2.78 0.01 -19.33
N VAL A 180 -1.63 0.70 -19.42
CA VAL A 180 -1.27 1.87 -18.62
C VAL A 180 -0.71 2.95 -19.53
N ALA A 181 -1.24 4.18 -19.44
CA ALA A 181 -0.71 5.30 -20.23
C ALA A 181 0.51 5.93 -19.54
N THR A 182 0.48 6.09 -18.21
CA THR A 182 1.59 6.66 -17.41
C THR A 182 1.64 6.05 -16.02
N ALA A 183 2.78 6.14 -15.34
CA ALA A 183 2.91 5.70 -13.95
C ALA A 183 3.61 6.76 -13.08
N LEU A 184 3.14 6.90 -11.83
CA LEU A 184 3.82 7.62 -10.76
C LEU A 184 4.36 6.62 -9.74
N VAL A 185 5.67 6.60 -9.59
CA VAL A 185 6.41 5.68 -8.72
C VAL A 185 7.09 6.48 -7.61
N LEU A 186 6.57 6.36 -6.37
CA LEU A 186 7.04 7.14 -5.23
C LEU A 186 7.74 6.25 -4.19
N ALA A 187 8.88 6.70 -3.68
CA ALA A 187 9.54 6.16 -2.49
C ALA A 187 9.66 4.62 -2.50
N VAL A 188 10.18 4.05 -3.60
CA VAL A 188 10.37 2.61 -3.79
C VAL A 188 11.60 2.34 -4.67
N GLY A 189 12.23 1.18 -4.50
CA GLY A 189 13.30 0.68 -5.37
C GLY A 189 12.80 -0.41 -6.34
N ALA A 190 13.66 -0.81 -7.26
CA ALA A 190 13.38 -1.89 -8.22
C ALA A 190 13.39 -3.29 -7.58
N VAL A 191 14.12 -3.46 -6.48
CA VAL A 191 14.33 -4.72 -5.75
C VAL A 191 14.35 -4.42 -4.26
N ALA A 192 13.82 -5.33 -3.44
CA ALA A 192 13.89 -5.23 -1.99
C ALA A 192 15.36 -5.30 -1.51
N SER A 193 15.79 -4.33 -0.73
CA SER A 193 17.17 -4.27 -0.19
C SER A 193 17.32 -5.14 1.05
N SER A 194 18.58 -5.48 1.40
CA SER A 194 18.88 -6.24 2.62
C SER A 194 18.39 -5.56 3.90
N ASP A 195 18.42 -4.21 3.95
CA ASP A 195 17.91 -3.44 5.10
C ASP A 195 16.38 -3.58 5.23
N GLN A 196 15.65 -3.48 4.12
CA GLN A 196 14.20 -3.70 4.07
C GLN A 196 13.84 -5.14 4.45
N LEU A 197 14.55 -6.14 3.89
CA LEU A 197 14.35 -7.55 4.21
C LEU A 197 14.60 -7.83 5.71
N GLY A 198 15.70 -7.31 6.28
CA GLY A 198 16.04 -7.47 7.70
C GLY A 198 15.02 -6.83 8.62
N THR A 199 14.60 -5.61 8.30
CA THR A 199 13.60 -4.87 9.09
C THR A 199 12.23 -5.57 9.05
N GLN A 200 11.78 -6.04 7.88
CA GLN A 200 10.51 -6.76 7.74
C GLN A 200 10.58 -8.14 8.41
N TYR A 201 11.72 -8.83 8.35
CA TYR A 201 11.94 -10.07 9.10
C TYR A 201 11.77 -9.89 10.61
N ALA A 202 12.37 -8.83 11.20
CA ALA A 202 12.21 -8.51 12.61
C ALA A 202 10.73 -8.25 13.00
N GLN A 203 9.98 -7.54 12.14
CA GLN A 203 8.55 -7.30 12.33
C GLN A 203 7.74 -8.61 12.27
N GLN A 204 7.98 -9.46 11.28
CA GLN A 204 7.33 -10.76 11.17
C GLN A 204 7.67 -11.67 12.35
N ALA A 205 8.92 -11.66 12.81
CA ALA A 205 9.36 -12.45 13.96
C ALA A 205 8.64 -12.01 15.25
N ALA A 206 8.45 -10.70 15.45
CA ALA A 206 7.69 -10.17 16.59
C ALA A 206 6.24 -10.68 16.60
N ILE A 207 5.55 -10.68 15.44
CA ILE A 207 4.18 -11.21 15.33
C ILE A 207 4.15 -12.71 15.59
N ARG A 208 5.08 -13.48 14.98
CA ARG A 208 5.13 -14.94 15.13
C ARG A 208 5.54 -15.42 16.53
N ALA A 209 6.26 -14.58 17.27
CA ALA A 209 6.63 -14.86 18.66
C ALA A 209 5.49 -14.59 19.66
N ASP A 210 4.41 -13.91 19.24
CA ASP A 210 3.23 -13.70 20.10
C ASP A 210 2.55 -15.06 20.40
N PRO A 211 2.30 -15.41 21.68
CA PRO A 211 1.63 -16.66 22.02
C PRO A 211 0.26 -16.83 21.35
N ALA A 212 -0.46 -15.74 21.06
CA ALA A 212 -1.75 -15.76 20.39
C ALA A 212 -1.66 -15.93 18.86
N TRP A 213 -0.47 -16.04 18.27
CA TRP A 213 -0.29 -16.21 16.82
C TRP A 213 -0.84 -17.54 16.28
N HIS A 214 -0.75 -18.62 17.06
CA HIS A 214 -1.24 -19.96 16.69
C HIS A 214 -0.86 -20.40 15.24
N GLY A 215 0.37 -20.09 14.81
CA GLY A 215 0.81 -20.43 13.45
C GLY A 215 0.04 -19.71 12.33
N GLY A 216 -0.64 -18.61 12.63
CA GLY A 216 -1.50 -17.85 11.69
C GLY A 216 -2.98 -18.28 11.71
N ASN A 217 -3.39 -19.17 12.61
CA ASN A 217 -4.76 -19.70 12.69
C ASN A 217 -5.48 -19.26 13.98
N TYR A 218 -5.37 -17.99 14.36
CA TYR A 218 -5.95 -17.44 15.57
C TYR A 218 -7.40 -16.94 15.41
N TYR A 219 -7.99 -16.99 14.24
CA TYR A 219 -9.29 -16.35 13.93
C TYR A 219 -10.49 -16.98 14.66
N GLU A 220 -10.32 -18.15 15.25
CA GLU A 220 -11.33 -18.84 16.08
C GLU A 220 -10.97 -18.81 17.58
N ALA A 221 -9.87 -18.11 17.95
CA ALA A 221 -9.45 -17.96 19.35
C ALA A 221 -10.15 -16.76 20.01
N ASP A 222 -10.00 -16.64 21.34
CA ASP A 222 -10.57 -15.53 22.11
C ASP A 222 -9.83 -14.20 21.87
N ALA A 223 -8.54 -14.26 21.50
CA ALA A 223 -7.70 -13.10 21.21
C ALA A 223 -6.69 -13.39 20.09
N GLY A 224 -6.30 -12.35 19.36
CA GLY A 224 -5.28 -12.40 18.31
C GLY A 224 -3.91 -11.90 18.78
N PRO A 225 -2.88 -12.00 17.93
CA PRO A 225 -1.49 -11.63 18.22
C PRO A 225 -1.27 -10.10 18.18
N VAL A 226 -2.02 -9.39 18.99
CA VAL A 226 -2.08 -7.93 19.02
C VAL A 226 -0.81 -7.32 19.59
N ALA A 227 -0.20 -7.99 20.60
CA ALA A 227 1.05 -7.54 21.20
C ALA A 227 2.19 -7.61 20.19
N GLY A 228 2.31 -8.74 19.47
CA GLY A 228 3.30 -8.93 18.39
C GLY A 228 3.11 -7.94 17.24
N LEU A 229 1.86 -7.73 16.80
CA LEU A 229 1.54 -6.71 15.79
C LEU A 229 1.91 -5.30 16.28
N GLY A 230 1.70 -5.01 17.55
CA GLY A 230 2.09 -3.75 18.18
C GLY A 230 3.61 -3.53 18.16
N VAL A 231 4.40 -4.56 18.47
CA VAL A 231 5.87 -4.50 18.37
C VAL A 231 6.29 -4.28 16.91
N ALA A 232 5.73 -5.03 15.96
CA ALA A 232 5.99 -4.87 14.54
C ALA A 232 5.71 -3.43 14.07
N ARG A 233 4.59 -2.83 14.51
CA ARG A 233 4.25 -1.45 14.19
C ARG A 233 5.24 -0.44 14.76
N ARG A 234 5.73 -0.62 15.98
CA ARG A 234 6.74 0.26 16.59
C ARG A 234 8.03 0.24 15.77
N ILE A 235 8.50 -0.95 15.35
CA ILE A 235 9.67 -1.10 14.48
C ILE A 235 9.43 -0.38 13.16
N ALA A 236 8.30 -0.63 12.50
CA ALA A 236 7.93 0.01 11.24
C ALA A 236 7.87 1.54 11.37
N GLN A 237 7.24 2.06 12.44
CA GLN A 237 7.09 3.50 12.66
C GLN A 237 8.44 4.22 12.79
N LEU A 238 9.44 3.58 13.38
CA LEU A 238 10.80 4.11 13.45
C LEU A 238 11.46 4.19 12.07
N THR A 239 11.14 3.31 11.14
CA THR A 239 11.66 3.38 9.76
C THR A 239 10.92 4.37 8.88
N TYR A 240 9.65 4.65 9.20
CA TYR A 240 8.83 5.61 8.42
C TYR A 240 9.17 7.07 8.72
N ARG A 241 9.73 7.35 9.91
CA ARG A 241 10.07 8.72 10.32
C ARG A 241 11.58 8.97 10.21
N SER A 242 11.97 10.20 9.88
CA SER A 242 13.38 10.57 9.91
C SER A 242 13.87 10.74 11.35
N ALA A 243 15.18 10.50 11.58
CA ALA A 243 15.79 10.73 12.88
C ALA A 243 15.72 12.21 13.28
N ILE A 244 15.82 13.12 12.31
CA ILE A 244 15.76 14.58 12.53
C ILE A 244 14.37 14.99 13.05
N GLU A 245 13.29 14.48 12.42
CA GLU A 245 11.92 14.79 12.87
C GLU A 245 11.64 14.22 14.26
N LEU A 246 12.07 12.99 14.53
CA LEU A 246 11.90 12.39 15.86
C LEU A 246 12.64 13.20 16.94
N GLU A 247 13.88 13.63 16.64
CA GLU A 247 14.66 14.46 17.58
C GLU A 247 14.01 15.82 17.82
N GLN A 248 13.61 16.52 16.75
CA GLN A 248 12.95 17.83 16.86
C GLN A 248 11.62 17.73 17.60
N ARG A 249 10.85 16.70 17.36
CA ARG A 249 9.52 16.51 17.93
C ARG A 249 9.56 16.04 19.38
N PHE A 250 10.45 15.12 19.72
CA PHE A 250 10.44 14.46 21.02
C PHE A 250 11.70 14.75 21.85
N GLY A 251 12.91 14.72 21.26
CA GLY A 251 14.15 14.73 22.02
C GLY A 251 14.15 13.64 23.09
N ALA A 252 14.81 13.89 24.21
CA ALA A 252 14.79 13.03 25.39
C ALA A 252 13.75 13.50 26.44
N ARG A 253 12.61 14.06 25.99
CA ARG A 253 11.60 14.58 26.91
C ARG A 253 10.77 13.47 27.53
N PRO A 254 10.51 13.55 28.87
CA PRO A 254 9.54 12.68 29.51
C PRO A 254 8.13 12.81 28.88
N GLN A 255 7.35 11.76 28.95
CA GLN A 255 5.91 11.82 28.72
C GLN A 255 5.29 12.73 29.81
N PRO A 256 4.40 13.67 29.45
CA PRO A 256 3.78 14.54 30.46
C PRO A 256 3.16 13.74 31.62
N GLY A 257 3.56 14.09 32.86
CA GLY A 257 3.10 13.42 34.07
C GLY A 257 3.83 12.11 34.43
N GLU A 258 4.87 11.73 33.69
CA GLU A 258 5.68 10.54 33.95
C GLU A 258 7.14 10.93 34.21
N ASP A 259 7.87 10.14 35.02
CA ASP A 259 9.30 10.29 35.26
C ASP A 259 10.04 9.03 34.75
N PRO A 260 10.84 9.15 33.66
CA PRO A 260 11.63 8.04 33.16
C PRO A 260 12.65 7.47 34.15
N LEU A 261 13.09 8.25 35.13
CA LEU A 261 14.00 7.78 36.18
C LEU A 261 13.29 6.93 37.24
N ASP A 262 11.95 7.02 37.31
CA ASP A 262 11.07 6.21 38.16
C ASP A 262 10.20 5.24 37.35
N GLY A 263 10.72 4.72 36.24
CA GLY A 263 10.03 3.74 35.40
C GLY A 263 8.94 4.31 34.47
N GLY A 264 8.79 5.63 34.40
CA GLY A 264 7.93 6.31 33.44
C GLY A 264 8.47 6.29 32.01
N ARG A 265 7.67 6.78 31.06
CA ARG A 265 7.99 6.74 29.63
C ARG A 265 8.61 8.04 29.14
N TYR A 266 9.42 7.94 28.09
CA TYR A 266 9.73 9.06 27.21
C TYR A 266 8.57 9.36 26.26
N ALA A 267 8.41 10.61 25.82
CA ALA A 267 7.34 11.03 24.92
C ALA A 267 7.34 10.25 23.58
N VAL A 268 8.50 9.87 23.05
CA VAL A 268 8.61 9.03 21.85
C VAL A 268 8.04 7.61 22.06
N GLN A 269 8.15 7.06 23.27
CA GLN A 269 7.58 5.73 23.57
C GLN A 269 6.04 5.79 23.55
N SER A 270 5.45 6.84 24.16
CA SER A 270 4.01 7.07 24.10
C SER A 270 3.49 7.27 22.67
N TYR A 271 4.26 7.95 21.82
CA TYR A 271 3.97 8.09 20.39
C TYR A 271 3.95 6.74 19.67
N LEU A 272 4.94 5.89 19.91
CA LEU A 272 5.01 4.56 19.30
C LEU A 272 3.87 3.65 19.79
N ASP A 273 3.52 3.72 21.08
CA ASP A 273 2.39 2.99 21.67
C ASP A 273 1.07 3.39 21.02
N HIS A 274 0.84 4.70 20.85
CA HIS A 274 -0.34 5.22 20.17
C HIS A 274 -0.48 4.65 18.74
N HIS A 275 0.61 4.62 17.97
CA HIS A 275 0.59 4.06 16.62
C HIS A 275 0.39 2.55 16.59
N ALA A 276 0.93 1.81 17.55
CA ALA A 276 0.69 0.38 17.72
C ALA A 276 -0.79 0.09 17.99
N ASP A 277 -1.39 0.80 18.96
CA ASP A 277 -2.80 0.64 19.32
C ASP A 277 -3.73 1.03 18.16
N LYS A 278 -3.42 2.13 17.47
CA LYS A 278 -4.19 2.57 16.31
C LYS A 278 -4.18 1.53 15.18
N LEU A 279 -3.01 0.92 14.91
CA LEU A 279 -2.92 -0.13 13.88
C LEU A 279 -3.69 -1.37 14.28
N ALA A 280 -3.54 -1.86 15.50
CA ALA A 280 -4.20 -3.07 15.99
C ALA A 280 -5.74 -3.02 15.83
N ARG A 281 -6.35 -1.84 15.99
CA ARG A 281 -7.81 -1.64 15.86
C ARG A 281 -8.33 -1.71 14.42
N ARG A 282 -7.47 -1.61 13.40
CA ARG A 282 -7.87 -1.54 11.99
C ARG A 282 -7.09 -2.45 11.05
N PHE A 283 -6.17 -3.25 11.57
CA PHE A 283 -5.33 -4.10 10.76
C PHE A 283 -5.22 -5.52 11.34
N ASP A 284 -4.91 -6.47 10.48
CA ASP A 284 -4.81 -7.88 10.78
C ASP A 284 -3.35 -8.34 10.80
N ALA A 285 -2.96 -9.11 11.80
CA ALA A 285 -1.60 -9.61 11.94
C ALA A 285 -1.23 -10.62 10.85
N GLY A 286 -2.17 -11.47 10.43
CA GLY A 286 -1.98 -12.41 9.31
C GLY A 286 -1.74 -11.67 8.00
N SER A 287 -2.56 -10.65 7.71
CA SER A 287 -2.37 -9.77 6.55
C SER A 287 -1.04 -9.01 6.62
N TYR A 288 -0.61 -8.55 7.80
CA TYR A 288 0.69 -7.90 7.94
C TYR A 288 1.84 -8.82 7.55
N VAL A 289 1.83 -10.07 8.01
CA VAL A 289 2.83 -11.09 7.68
C VAL A 289 2.82 -11.42 6.19
N VAL A 290 1.65 -11.61 5.60
CA VAL A 290 1.50 -11.95 4.17
C VAL A 290 1.97 -10.80 3.27
N LEU A 291 1.54 -9.57 3.56
CA LEU A 291 1.91 -8.41 2.75
C LEU A 291 3.40 -8.07 2.85
N THR A 292 4.00 -8.15 4.04
CA THR A 292 5.45 -7.97 4.18
C THR A 292 6.23 -9.09 3.51
N ALA A 293 5.73 -10.33 3.51
CA ALA A 293 6.34 -11.42 2.75
C ALA A 293 6.26 -11.17 1.23
N ALA A 294 5.14 -10.66 0.72
CA ALA A 294 5.01 -10.26 -0.69
C ALA A 294 6.00 -9.14 -1.06
N MET A 295 6.14 -8.11 -0.21
CA MET A 295 7.13 -7.04 -0.40
C MET A 295 8.57 -7.58 -0.40
N ASN A 296 8.89 -8.58 0.43
CA ASN A 296 10.21 -9.23 0.44
C ASN A 296 10.54 -9.92 -0.89
N THR A 297 9.53 -10.35 -1.65
CA THR A 297 9.73 -10.96 -2.98
C THR A 297 9.82 -9.93 -4.10
N HIS A 298 9.72 -8.63 -3.80
CA HIS A 298 9.77 -7.58 -4.80
C HIS A 298 11.11 -7.57 -5.53
N ASP A 299 11.06 -7.96 -6.78
CA ASP A 299 12.12 -7.91 -7.78
C ASP A 299 11.47 -7.83 -9.16
N ILE A 300 11.45 -6.63 -9.72
CA ILE A 300 10.86 -6.40 -11.05
C ILE A 300 11.64 -7.09 -12.16
N GLY A 301 12.90 -7.46 -11.90
CA GLY A 301 13.78 -8.13 -12.86
C GLY A 301 13.68 -9.66 -12.86
N ARG A 302 12.99 -10.27 -11.88
CA ARG A 302 12.86 -11.72 -11.76
C ARG A 302 12.23 -12.33 -13.02
N GLY A 303 13.00 -13.18 -13.73
CA GLY A 303 12.59 -13.78 -15.00
C GLY A 303 12.59 -12.82 -16.21
N ARG A 304 13.15 -11.59 -16.06
CA ARG A 304 13.19 -10.56 -17.11
C ARG A 304 14.60 -10.07 -17.46
N GLY A 305 15.63 -10.84 -17.13
CA GLY A 305 17.04 -10.47 -17.37
C GLY A 305 17.63 -9.47 -16.40
N GLY A 306 17.01 -9.30 -15.22
CA GLY A 306 17.38 -8.37 -14.17
C GLY A 306 16.59 -7.05 -14.24
N TRP A 307 16.60 -6.30 -13.13
CA TRP A 307 15.76 -5.11 -12.95
C TRP A 307 16.10 -4.00 -13.96
N ALA A 308 17.38 -3.82 -14.30
CA ALA A 308 17.79 -2.80 -15.27
C ALA A 308 17.27 -3.12 -16.67
N ALA A 309 17.32 -4.39 -17.10
CA ALA A 309 16.79 -4.82 -18.38
C ALA A 309 15.24 -4.69 -18.43
N ALA A 310 14.56 -5.03 -17.35
CA ALA A 310 13.11 -4.89 -17.25
C ALA A 310 12.67 -3.41 -17.40
N LEU A 311 13.38 -2.48 -16.73
CA LEU A 311 13.10 -1.03 -16.83
C LEU A 311 13.46 -0.46 -18.21
N ALA A 312 14.62 -0.84 -18.76
CA ALA A 312 15.06 -0.40 -20.09
C ALA A 312 14.08 -0.82 -21.20
N GLY A 313 13.39 -1.95 -21.01
CA GLY A 313 12.36 -2.45 -21.91
C GLY A 313 10.96 -1.84 -21.70
N CYS A 314 10.75 -1.04 -20.65
CA CYS A 314 9.44 -0.51 -20.33
C CYS A 314 9.09 0.73 -21.19
N PRO A 315 8.03 0.68 -22.02
CA PRO A 315 7.64 1.80 -22.87
C PRO A 315 6.79 2.86 -22.17
N VAL A 316 6.32 2.57 -20.95
CA VAL A 316 5.41 3.47 -20.21
C VAL A 316 6.16 4.68 -19.68
N PRO A 317 5.72 5.92 -19.97
CA PRO A 317 6.26 7.11 -19.35
C PRO A 317 6.06 7.10 -17.83
N MET A 318 7.11 7.43 -17.08
CA MET A 318 7.06 7.43 -15.62
C MET A 318 7.55 8.75 -15.02
N VAL A 319 6.89 9.14 -13.93
CA VAL A 319 7.46 10.07 -12.96
C VAL A 319 7.95 9.23 -11.78
N VAL A 320 9.25 9.34 -11.49
CA VAL A 320 9.87 8.65 -10.36
C VAL A 320 10.27 9.68 -9.32
N ALA A 321 9.86 9.49 -8.07
CA ALA A 321 10.17 10.44 -7.01
C ALA A 321 10.54 9.73 -5.69
N GLY A 322 11.41 10.40 -4.92
CA GLY A 322 11.81 10.00 -3.58
C GLY A 322 11.68 11.14 -2.57
N ILE A 323 11.77 10.82 -1.30
CA ILE A 323 11.76 11.78 -0.20
C ILE A 323 13.21 11.94 0.30
N ASP A 324 13.68 13.19 0.45
CA ASP A 324 15.08 13.46 0.79
C ASP A 324 15.53 12.89 2.16
N SER A 325 14.61 12.79 3.11
CA SER A 325 14.87 12.26 4.44
C SER A 325 14.43 10.79 4.63
N ASP A 326 14.04 10.09 3.55
CA ASP A 326 13.58 8.69 3.61
C ASP A 326 14.77 7.75 3.90
N ARG A 327 14.71 7.08 5.05
CA ARG A 327 15.71 6.09 5.46
C ARG A 327 15.32 4.65 5.08
N LEU A 328 14.04 4.40 4.80
CA LEU A 328 13.54 3.08 4.43
C LEU A 328 13.77 2.80 2.94
N TYR A 329 13.53 3.79 2.10
CA TYR A 329 13.82 3.76 0.66
C TYR A 329 14.67 4.99 0.30
N PRO A 330 16.00 4.94 0.54
CA PRO A 330 16.88 6.08 0.29
C PRO A 330 16.97 6.43 -1.20
N LEU A 331 17.16 7.73 -1.49
CA LEU A 331 17.14 8.30 -2.85
C LEU A 331 17.94 7.53 -3.92
N PRO A 332 19.11 6.92 -3.62
CA PRO A 332 19.84 6.14 -4.64
C PRO A 332 19.02 5.00 -5.26
N GLN A 333 18.05 4.43 -4.53
CA GLN A 333 17.19 3.38 -5.08
C GLN A 333 16.22 3.94 -6.14
N GLN A 334 15.62 5.12 -5.91
CA GLN A 334 14.76 5.78 -6.88
C GLN A 334 15.56 6.36 -8.04
N ALA A 335 16.77 6.88 -7.79
CA ALA A 335 17.67 7.35 -8.83
C ALA A 335 17.98 6.24 -9.83
N ALA A 336 18.32 5.04 -9.35
CA ALA A 336 18.58 3.88 -10.20
C ALA A 336 17.35 3.48 -11.05
N VAL A 337 16.14 3.58 -10.50
CA VAL A 337 14.90 3.36 -11.28
C VAL A 337 14.72 4.45 -12.34
N ALA A 338 14.88 5.72 -11.98
CA ALA A 338 14.68 6.85 -12.90
C ALA A 338 15.68 6.85 -14.07
N GLU A 339 16.94 6.46 -13.79
CA GLU A 339 18.00 6.35 -14.79
C GLU A 339 17.77 5.20 -15.78
N ALA A 340 17.15 4.10 -15.33
CA ALA A 340 16.96 2.92 -16.16
C ALA A 340 15.70 2.99 -17.05
N VAL A 341 14.73 3.85 -16.72
CA VAL A 341 13.47 4.00 -17.50
C VAL A 341 13.67 4.95 -18.67
N PRO A 342 13.51 4.52 -19.95
CA PRO A 342 13.76 5.37 -21.11
C PRO A 342 12.86 6.62 -21.20
N ARG A 343 11.64 6.54 -20.69
CA ARG A 343 10.64 7.63 -20.71
C ARG A 343 10.44 8.23 -19.31
N CYS A 344 11.54 8.47 -18.59
CA CYS A 344 11.58 9.19 -17.32
C CYS A 344 12.49 10.41 -17.46
N ALA A 345 12.05 11.58 -17.01
CA ALA A 345 12.82 12.83 -17.08
C ALA A 345 13.90 12.94 -15.98
N GLY A 346 14.10 11.90 -15.20
CA GLY A 346 14.99 11.85 -14.04
C GLY A 346 14.24 11.74 -12.72
N LEU A 347 15.00 11.73 -11.62
CA LEU A 347 14.45 11.64 -10.26
C LEU A 347 13.93 13.00 -9.80
N ASP A 348 12.69 13.00 -9.32
CA ASP A 348 12.14 14.11 -8.53
C ASP A 348 12.40 13.88 -7.04
N VAL A 349 12.76 14.95 -6.35
CA VAL A 349 12.98 14.90 -4.90
C VAL A 349 11.93 15.75 -4.18
N VAL A 350 11.19 15.11 -3.30
CA VAL A 350 10.27 15.79 -2.38
C VAL A 350 11.02 16.11 -1.09
N ALA A 351 11.22 17.40 -0.83
CA ALA A 351 11.81 17.85 0.43
C ALA A 351 10.79 17.70 1.55
N SER A 352 11.12 16.91 2.57
CA SER A 352 10.26 16.65 3.73
C SER A 352 11.09 16.19 4.92
N PRO A 353 10.86 16.69 6.13
CA PRO A 353 11.50 16.18 7.34
C PRO A 353 10.88 14.85 7.80
N TYR A 354 9.75 14.43 7.23
CA TYR A 354 8.93 13.33 7.76
C TYR A 354 9.39 11.94 7.36
N GLY A 355 10.54 11.79 6.67
CA GLY A 355 11.03 10.48 6.23
C GLY A 355 10.14 9.87 5.17
N HIS A 356 9.99 8.54 5.21
CA HIS A 356 9.17 7.80 4.26
C HIS A 356 7.72 8.29 4.20
N ASP A 357 7.13 8.71 5.34
CA ASP A 357 5.77 9.25 5.39
C ASP A 357 5.60 10.57 4.59
N GLY A 358 6.69 11.19 4.11
CA GLY A 358 6.65 12.41 3.31
C GLY A 358 5.72 12.29 2.11
N PHE A 359 5.65 11.14 1.43
CA PHE A 359 4.74 10.96 0.30
C PHE A 359 3.24 10.98 0.69
N LEU A 360 2.93 10.75 1.95
CA LEU A 360 1.56 10.84 2.49
C LEU A 360 1.22 12.24 2.98
N VAL A 361 2.23 12.96 3.50
CA VAL A 361 2.05 14.23 4.22
C VAL A 361 2.21 15.43 3.28
N GLU A 362 3.16 15.39 2.34
CA GLU A 362 3.50 16.48 1.43
C GLU A 362 2.54 16.57 0.24
N THR A 363 1.23 16.65 0.53
CA THR A 363 0.16 16.57 -0.49
C THR A 363 0.29 17.62 -1.59
N GLY A 364 0.86 18.80 -1.31
CA GLY A 364 1.11 19.85 -2.30
C GLY A 364 2.20 19.46 -3.30
N ALA A 365 3.33 18.92 -2.81
CA ALA A 365 4.44 18.46 -3.66
C ALA A 365 4.04 17.22 -4.46
N VAL A 366 3.44 16.23 -3.80
CA VAL A 366 2.95 15.00 -4.44
C VAL A 366 1.85 15.33 -5.46
N GLY A 367 0.97 16.31 -5.18
CA GLY A 367 -0.07 16.76 -6.12
C GLY A 367 0.50 17.34 -7.41
N ARG A 368 1.64 18.04 -7.36
CA ARG A 368 2.34 18.48 -8.58
C ARG A 368 2.88 17.30 -9.39
N LEU A 369 3.44 16.29 -8.73
CA LEU A 369 3.92 15.06 -9.40
C LEU A 369 2.76 14.30 -10.04
N VAL A 370 1.63 14.17 -9.38
CA VAL A 370 0.40 13.54 -9.92
C VAL A 370 -0.07 14.26 -11.18
N ARG A 371 -0.22 15.60 -11.14
CA ARG A 371 -0.63 16.38 -12.32
C ARG A 371 0.33 16.18 -13.48
N ARG A 372 1.64 16.30 -13.25
CA ARG A 372 2.65 16.09 -14.28
C ARG A 372 2.59 14.67 -14.86
N THR A 373 2.38 13.66 -14.04
CA THR A 373 2.24 12.28 -14.53
C THR A 373 1.04 12.13 -15.46
N LEU A 374 -0.09 12.72 -15.10
CA LEU A 374 -1.30 12.68 -15.91
C LEU A 374 -1.14 13.46 -17.23
N GLU A 375 -0.43 14.59 -17.21
CA GLU A 375 -0.13 15.41 -18.40
C GLU A 375 0.75 14.66 -19.42
N LEU A 376 1.66 13.77 -18.97
CA LEU A 376 2.46 12.92 -19.86
C LEU A 376 1.59 11.98 -20.72
N GLY A 377 0.41 11.59 -20.22
CA GLY A 377 -0.54 10.74 -20.93
C GLY A 377 -1.48 11.47 -21.89
N ASP A 378 -1.64 12.79 -21.75
CA ASP A 378 -2.58 13.57 -22.57
C ASP A 378 -2.22 13.60 -24.07
N GLY A 379 -0.94 13.43 -24.40
CA GLY A 379 -0.48 13.33 -25.79
C GLY A 379 -0.90 12.02 -26.46
N ASP A 380 -0.98 10.94 -25.74
CA ASP A 380 -1.32 9.60 -26.23
C ASP A 380 -2.85 9.32 -26.24
N LEU A 381 -3.63 10.07 -25.45
CA LEU A 381 -5.09 9.89 -25.35
C LEU A 381 -5.85 10.67 -26.46
N ARG A 382 -5.16 11.54 -27.23
CA ARG A 382 -5.75 12.36 -28.31
C ARG A 382 -5.51 11.82 -29.72
N THR A 383 -4.81 10.71 -29.86
CA THR A 383 -4.59 10.00 -31.12
C THR A 383 -5.40 8.70 -31.15
#